data_8327393d572775d4337ae91fceda9736
#
_entry.id   8327393d572775d4337ae91fceda9736
#
_cell.length_a   1.000
_cell.length_b   1.000
_cell.length_c   1.000
_cell.angle_alpha   90.00
_cell.angle_beta   90.00
_cell.angle_gamma   90.00
#
_symmetry.space_group_name_H-M   'P 1'
#
loop_
_entity.id
_entity.type
_entity.pdbx_description
1 polymer ?
#
loop_
_entity_poly.entity_id
_entity_poly.type
_entity_poly.pdbx_seq_one_letter_code
_entity_poly.pdbx_strand_id
1 'polypeptide(L)'
;MKLILSTHNIKLTKGIEQHILDRIDKLEHYDRWAVDARVIVENDHTRAPAKKFGCSIRLAVRGPDLFAEDHDADLYAAIDKATKKIEQQIRKRHSKHKTAKHQDAAELKRRRQESSR
;
A
#
# COMPACT_ATOMS: atom_id res chain seq x y z
N MET A 1 11.03 -7.50 7.10
CA MET A 1 10.70 -6.06 6.90
C MET A 1 10.49 -5.40 8.25
N LYS A 2 11.04 -4.23 8.42
CA LYS A 2 10.89 -3.46 9.66
C LYS A 2 9.64 -2.59 9.59
N LEU A 3 8.83 -2.60 10.63
CA LEU A 3 7.65 -1.75 10.73
C LEU A 3 7.90 -0.60 11.71
N ILE A 4 7.67 0.62 11.25
CA ILE A 4 7.71 1.82 12.08
C ILE A 4 6.30 2.39 12.11
N LEU A 5 5.67 2.33 13.27
CA LEU A 5 4.29 2.75 13.46
C LEU A 5 4.23 4.01 14.30
N SER A 6 3.58 5.04 13.79
CA SER A 6 3.37 6.30 14.49
C SER A 6 1.88 6.62 14.58
N THR A 7 1.50 7.28 15.65
CA THR A 7 0.11 7.69 15.85
C THR A 7 0.03 9.20 16.07
N HIS A 8 -1.08 9.78 15.64
CA HIS A 8 -1.34 11.21 15.81
C HIS A 8 -2.79 11.38 16.29
N ASN A 9 -2.96 11.86 17.51
CA ASN A 9 -4.28 12.02 18.15
C ASN A 9 -5.08 10.73 18.25
N ILE A 10 -4.40 9.59 18.29
CA ILE A 10 -5.02 8.28 18.44
C ILE A 10 -4.23 7.50 19.47
N LYS A 11 -4.94 6.80 20.34
CA LYS A 11 -4.31 5.85 21.25
C LYS A 11 -4.21 4.51 20.54
N LEU A 12 -2.99 4.00 20.41
CA LEU A 12 -2.76 2.70 19.77
C LEU A 12 -3.25 1.58 20.67
N THR A 13 -4.19 0.78 20.16
CA THR A 13 -4.68 -0.42 20.84
C THR A 13 -4.05 -1.65 20.22
N LYS A 14 -4.11 -2.77 20.96
CA LYS A 14 -3.59 -4.04 20.44
C LYS A 14 -4.34 -4.45 19.16
N GLY A 15 -5.64 -4.19 19.08
CA GLY A 15 -6.44 -4.51 17.91
C GLY A 15 -5.98 -3.72 16.68
N ILE A 16 -5.72 -2.44 16.85
CA ILE A 16 -5.23 -1.59 15.75
C ILE A 16 -3.83 -2.05 15.32
N GLU A 17 -2.95 -2.28 16.27
CA GLU A 17 -1.58 -2.72 15.99
C GLU A 17 -1.60 -4.06 15.24
N GLN A 18 -2.38 -5.03 15.72
CA GLN A 18 -2.47 -6.33 15.09
C GLN A 18 -3.03 -6.24 13.67
N HIS A 19 -4.02 -5.39 13.46
CA HIS A 19 -4.61 -5.19 12.15
C HIS A 19 -3.59 -4.65 11.17
N ILE A 20 -2.80 -3.66 11.60
CA ILE A 20 -1.73 -3.08 10.79
C ILE A 20 -0.67 -4.13 10.46
N LEU A 21 -0.24 -4.89 11.48
CA LEU A 21 0.75 -5.95 11.28
C LEU A 21 0.28 -6.98 10.26
N ASP A 22 -0.97 -7.41 10.36
CA ASP A 22 -1.53 -8.39 9.43
C ASP A 22 -1.55 -7.87 7.99
N ARG A 23 -1.90 -6.60 7.81
CA ARG A 23 -1.96 -6.00 6.49
C ARG A 23 -0.56 -5.79 5.90
N ILE A 24 0.39 -5.38 6.72
CA ILE A 24 1.77 -5.16 6.28
C ILE A 24 2.44 -6.50 5.93
N ASP A 25 2.17 -7.55 6.70
CA ASP A 25 2.67 -8.89 6.38
C ASP A 25 2.24 -9.35 4.99
N LYS A 26 1.01 -9.06 4.61
CA LYS A 26 0.53 -9.39 3.27
C LYS A 26 1.32 -8.66 2.18
N LEU A 27 1.73 -7.44 2.46
CA LEU A 27 2.54 -6.68 1.48
C LEU A 27 3.90 -7.32 1.25
N GLU A 28 4.50 -7.94 2.26
CA GLU A 28 5.76 -8.66 2.09
C GLU A 28 5.65 -9.81 1.10
N HIS A 29 4.49 -10.47 1.05
CA HIS A 29 4.27 -11.54 0.09
C HIS A 29 4.26 -11.05 -1.35
N TYR A 30 3.90 -9.79 -1.57
CA TYR A 30 3.89 -9.21 -2.92
C TYR A 30 5.25 -8.65 -3.31
N ASP A 31 6.05 -8.20 -2.34
CA ASP A 31 7.37 -7.63 -2.63
C ASP A 31 8.38 -8.05 -1.59
N ARG A 32 9.18 -9.06 -1.94
CA ARG A 32 10.23 -9.59 -1.08
C ARG A 32 11.38 -8.60 -0.84
N TRP A 33 11.46 -7.57 -1.64
CA TRP A 33 12.53 -6.57 -1.55
C TRP A 33 12.15 -5.39 -0.68
N ALA A 34 10.97 -5.41 -0.07
CA ALA A 34 10.57 -4.38 0.87
C ALA A 34 11.49 -4.41 2.10
N VAL A 35 12.06 -3.26 2.42
CA VAL A 35 13.03 -3.11 3.52
C VAL A 35 12.34 -2.69 4.80
N ASP A 36 11.52 -1.65 4.73
CA ASP A 36 10.74 -1.19 5.87
C ASP A 36 9.40 -0.58 5.45
N ALA A 37 8.50 -0.48 6.40
CA ALA A 37 7.21 0.15 6.19
C ALA A 37 7.01 1.18 7.30
N ARG A 38 6.68 2.39 6.92
CA ARG A 38 6.31 3.46 7.86
C ARG A 38 4.82 3.70 7.76
N VAL A 39 4.14 3.51 8.87
CA VAL A 39 2.68 3.66 8.92
C VAL A 39 2.35 4.74 9.93
N ILE A 40 1.55 5.70 9.49
CA ILE A 40 1.07 6.78 10.36
C ILE A 40 -0.45 6.71 10.36
N VAL A 41 -1.04 6.58 11.54
CA VAL A 41 -2.49 6.62 11.70
C VAL A 41 -2.85 7.87 12.49
N GLU A 42 -3.93 8.53 12.10
CA GLU A 42 -4.32 9.78 12.71
C GLU A 42 -5.83 9.92 12.85
N ASN A 43 -6.22 10.75 13.82
CA ASN A 43 -7.60 11.19 13.98
C ASN A 43 -7.58 12.70 13.80
N ASP A 44 -8.05 13.18 12.66
CA ASP A 44 -8.06 14.59 12.33
C ASP A 44 -9.45 15.18 12.56
N HIS A 45 -9.61 15.85 13.68
CA HIS A 45 -10.88 16.46 14.08
C HIS A 45 -11.31 17.62 13.19
N THR A 46 -10.40 18.14 12.38
CA THR A 46 -10.72 19.26 11.46
C THR A 46 -11.37 18.77 10.18
N ARG A 47 -11.30 17.48 9.89
CA ARG A 47 -11.92 16.90 8.70
C ARG A 47 -13.36 16.52 8.95
N ALA A 48 -14.12 16.33 7.87
CA ALA A 48 -15.49 15.83 7.96
C ALA A 48 -15.50 14.49 8.70
N PRO A 49 -16.55 14.17 9.47
CA PRO A 49 -16.63 12.92 10.21
C PRO A 49 -16.40 11.67 9.35
N ALA A 50 -16.81 11.72 8.08
CA ALA A 50 -16.60 10.59 7.17
C ALA A 50 -15.14 10.38 6.78
N LYS A 51 -14.24 11.31 7.10
CA LYS A 51 -12.83 11.26 6.70
C LYS A 51 -11.88 11.60 7.85
N LYS A 52 -12.35 11.52 9.08
CA LYS A 52 -11.55 11.95 10.23
C LYS A 52 -10.38 11.02 10.54
N PHE A 53 -10.49 9.74 10.25
CA PHE A 53 -9.41 8.78 10.46
C PHE A 53 -8.61 8.64 9.17
N GLY A 54 -7.29 8.78 9.29
CA GLY A 54 -6.39 8.66 8.17
C GLY A 54 -5.31 7.65 8.42
N CYS A 55 -4.84 7.02 7.35
CA CYS A 55 -3.71 6.11 7.38
C CYS A 55 -2.79 6.42 6.20
N SER A 56 -1.52 6.65 6.50
CA SER A 56 -0.49 6.87 5.48
C SER A 56 0.53 5.75 5.58
N ILE A 57 0.91 5.18 4.45
CA ILE A 57 1.88 4.09 4.40
C ILE A 57 2.96 4.46 3.40
N ARG A 58 4.22 4.42 3.84
CA ARG A 58 5.38 4.54 2.96
C ARG A 58 6.17 3.25 3.04
N LEU A 59 6.29 2.57 1.92
CA LEU A 59 7.00 1.31 1.83
C LEU A 59 8.33 1.53 1.11
N ALA A 60 9.42 1.28 1.83
CA ALA A 60 10.76 1.36 1.23
C ALA A 60 11.02 0.06 0.50
N VAL A 61 11.23 0.16 -0.80
CA VAL A 61 11.43 -0.98 -1.68
C VAL A 61 12.65 -0.74 -2.55
N ARG A 62 13.02 -1.72 -3.34
CA ARG A 62 14.06 -1.54 -4.34
C ARG A 62 13.55 -0.54 -5.39
N GLY A 63 14.27 0.57 -5.57
CA GLY A 63 13.84 1.67 -6.41
C GLY A 63 13.09 2.73 -5.60
N PRO A 64 12.28 3.56 -6.25
CA PRO A 64 11.53 4.60 -5.54
C PRO A 64 10.54 4.01 -4.54
N ASP A 65 10.43 4.68 -3.38
CA ASP A 65 9.47 4.26 -2.35
C ASP A 65 8.04 4.31 -2.86
N LEU A 66 7.22 3.41 -2.34
CA LEU A 66 5.79 3.42 -2.59
C LEU A 66 5.10 4.20 -1.47
N PHE A 67 4.10 4.97 -1.82
CA PHE A 67 3.35 5.76 -0.84
C PHE A 67 1.87 5.71 -1.14
N ALA A 68 1.06 5.58 -0.10
CA ALA A 68 -0.39 5.66 -0.20
C ALA A 68 -0.97 6.26 1.07
N GLU A 69 -2.07 6.98 0.91
CA GLU A 69 -2.80 7.59 2.00
C GLU A 69 -4.28 7.50 1.71
N ASP A 70 -5.06 7.22 2.73
CA ASP A 70 -6.52 7.25 2.60
C ASP A 70 -7.17 7.59 3.93
N HIS A 71 -8.43 7.96 3.87
CA HIS A 71 -9.21 8.41 5.01
C HIS A 71 -10.58 7.74 5.01
N ASP A 72 -11.14 7.58 6.20
CA ASP A 72 -12.46 6.99 6.37
C ASP A 72 -13.03 7.39 7.73
N ALA A 73 -14.31 7.14 7.93
CA ALA A 73 -14.95 7.33 9.22
C ALA A 73 -14.53 6.26 10.23
N ASP A 74 -14.00 5.15 9.75
CA ASP A 74 -13.52 4.03 10.54
C ASP A 74 -12.02 3.85 10.29
N LEU A 75 -11.24 3.80 11.37
CA LEU A 75 -9.79 3.65 11.29
C LEU A 75 -9.37 2.36 10.59
N TYR A 76 -10.05 1.25 10.89
CA TYR A 76 -9.74 -0.03 10.24
C TYR A 76 -9.96 0.05 8.73
N ALA A 77 -11.02 0.71 8.31
CA ALA A 77 -11.29 0.91 6.89
C ALA A 77 -10.22 1.79 6.23
N ALA A 78 -9.77 2.85 6.92
CA ALA A 78 -8.70 3.70 6.42
C ALA A 78 -7.40 2.91 6.21
N ILE A 79 -7.06 2.05 7.17
CA ILE A 79 -5.88 1.18 7.08
C ILE A 79 -6.02 0.23 5.87
N ASP A 80 -7.18 -0.40 5.72
CA ASP A 80 -7.42 -1.34 4.61
C ASP A 80 -7.31 -0.65 3.25
N LYS A 81 -7.87 0.54 3.14
CA LYS A 81 -7.81 1.31 1.89
C LYS A 81 -6.38 1.69 1.53
N ALA A 82 -5.60 2.16 2.51
CA ALA A 82 -4.21 2.54 2.29
C ALA A 82 -3.36 1.34 1.88
N THR A 83 -3.52 0.21 2.57
CA THR A 83 -2.78 -1.00 2.23
C THR A 83 -3.16 -1.53 0.86
N LYS A 84 -4.43 -1.46 0.49
CA LYS A 84 -4.87 -1.87 -0.83
C LYS A 84 -4.25 -1.02 -1.94
N LYS A 85 -4.12 0.28 -1.70
CA LYS A 85 -3.45 1.17 -2.65
C LYS A 85 -1.97 0.80 -2.82
N ILE A 86 -1.28 0.48 -1.73
CA ILE A 86 0.11 0.02 -1.80
C ILE A 86 0.19 -1.29 -2.57
N GLU A 87 -0.69 -2.23 -2.30
CA GLU A 87 -0.74 -3.51 -3.01
C GLU A 87 -0.90 -3.29 -4.51
N GLN A 88 -1.80 -2.41 -4.91
CA GLN A 88 -2.01 -2.09 -6.32
C GLN A 88 -0.75 -1.49 -6.95
N GLN A 89 -0.03 -0.64 -6.22
CA GLN A 89 1.21 -0.05 -6.70
C GLN A 89 2.30 -1.12 -6.89
N ILE A 90 2.39 -2.07 -5.96
CA ILE A 90 3.34 -3.18 -6.08
C ILE A 90 3.02 -4.02 -7.32
N ARG A 91 1.76 -4.39 -7.50
CA ARG A 91 1.34 -5.19 -8.65
C ARG A 91 1.60 -4.46 -9.96
N LYS A 92 1.31 -3.18 -10.00
CA LYS A 92 1.54 -2.36 -11.19
C LYS A 92 3.03 -2.29 -11.54
N ARG A 93 3.88 -2.12 -10.53
CA ARG A 93 5.33 -2.07 -10.73
C ARG A 93 5.86 -3.40 -11.25
N HIS A 94 5.40 -4.52 -10.68
CA HIS A 94 5.79 -5.86 -11.13
C HIS A 94 5.33 -6.11 -12.57
N SER A 95 4.13 -5.69 -12.90
CA SER A 95 3.59 -5.84 -14.25
C SER A 95 4.41 -5.07 -15.28
N LYS A 96 4.78 -3.83 -14.96
CA LYS A 96 5.64 -3.02 -15.83
C LYS A 96 7.01 -3.67 -16.02
N HIS A 97 7.58 -4.20 -14.95
CA HIS A 97 8.87 -4.85 -15.00
C HIS A 97 8.83 -6.08 -15.90
N LYS A 98 7.79 -6.91 -15.77
CA LYS A 98 7.61 -8.07 -16.62
C LYS A 98 7.46 -7.68 -18.09
N THR A 99 6.66 -6.65 -18.35
CA THR A 99 6.44 -6.18 -19.71
C THR A 99 7.74 -5.73 -20.36
N ALA A 100 8.53 -4.94 -19.63
CA ALA A 100 9.82 -4.47 -20.14
C ALA A 100 10.78 -5.64 -20.38
N LYS A 101 10.82 -6.62 -19.48
CA LYS A 101 11.70 -7.75 -19.57
C LYS A 101 11.40 -8.66 -20.76
N HIS A 102 10.14 -8.79 -21.14
CA HIS A 102 9.71 -9.66 -22.22
C HIS A 102 9.35 -8.92 -23.50
N GLN A 103 9.68 -7.66 -23.56
CA GLN A 103 9.27 -6.81 -24.68
C GLN A 103 9.64 -7.37 -26.05
N ASP A 104 10.88 -7.79 -26.22
CA ASP A 104 11.37 -8.25 -27.52
C ASP A 104 10.75 -9.58 -27.91
N ALA A 105 10.53 -10.47 -26.94
CA ALA A 105 10.06 -11.81 -27.21
C ALA A 105 8.56 -11.88 -27.49
N ALA A 106 7.79 -10.99 -26.89
CA ALA A 106 6.34 -11.12 -26.87
C ALA A 106 5.61 -9.91 -27.46
N GLU A 107 6.30 -9.04 -28.15
CA GLU A 107 5.70 -7.80 -28.61
C GLU A 107 4.45 -7.99 -29.47
N LEU A 108 4.50 -8.84 -30.45
CA LEU A 108 3.35 -9.09 -31.32
C LEU A 108 2.18 -9.69 -30.57
N LYS A 109 2.45 -10.63 -29.69
CA LYS A 109 1.41 -11.24 -28.87
C LYS A 109 0.80 -10.20 -27.96
N ARG A 110 1.62 -9.36 -27.38
CA ARG A 110 1.16 -8.32 -26.46
C ARG A 110 0.21 -7.36 -27.13
N ARG A 111 0.50 -6.94 -28.35
CA ARG A 111 -0.37 -6.04 -29.09
C ARG A 111 -1.76 -6.62 -29.31
N ARG A 112 -1.84 -7.89 -29.63
CA ARG A 112 -3.13 -8.54 -29.77
C ARG A 112 -3.89 -8.61 -28.45
N GLN A 113 -3.16 -8.87 -27.37
CA GLN A 113 -3.76 -8.90 -26.04
C GLN A 113 -4.23 -7.53 -25.59
N GLU A 114 -3.48 -6.51 -25.90
CA GLU A 114 -3.86 -5.15 -25.56
C GLU A 114 -5.15 -4.74 -26.24
N SER A 115 -5.35 -5.15 -27.47
CA SER A 115 -6.58 -4.84 -28.18
C SER A 115 -7.79 -5.55 -27.58
N SER A 116 -7.59 -6.61 -26.82
CA SER A 116 -8.67 -7.36 -26.19
C SER A 116 -8.95 -6.92 -24.75
N ARG A 117 -8.17 -6.00 -24.22
CA ARG A 117 -8.34 -5.52 -22.85
C ARG A 117 -9.28 -4.36 -22.72
#